data_7b2e4107726554f5b918ad4efd83f69d
#
_entry.id   7b2e4107726554f5b918ad4efd83f69d
#
_cell.length_a   1.000
_cell.length_b   1.000
_cell.length_c   1.000
_cell.angle_alpha   90.00
_cell.angle_beta   90.00
_cell.angle_gamma   90.00
#
_symmetry.space_group_name_H-M   'P 1'
#
loop_
_entity.id
_entity.type
_entity.pdbx_description
1 polymer ?
#
loop_
_entity_poly.entity_id
_entity_poly.type
_entity_poly.pdbx_seq_one_letter_code
_entity_poly.pdbx_strand_id
1 'polypeptide(L)'
;LEPLDSSDLLDTIVELQARAKPRRVIIYTGYTEEEVLAEHSQILSLSNLVIKYGRFVPDQPTHFDPILGVNLASPNQYAKEYNITDAL
;
A
#
# COMPACT_ATOMS: atom_id res chain seq x y z
N LEU A 1 2.25 -5.25 13.44
CA LEU A 1 1.26 -6.09 12.74
C LEU A 1 1.27 -5.82 11.25
N GLU A 2 1.28 -6.90 10.49
CA GLU A 2 1.28 -6.81 9.03
C GLU A 2 -0.17 -6.79 8.54
N PRO A 3 -0.66 -5.67 7.96
CA PRO A 3 -2.08 -5.60 7.57
C PRO A 3 -2.47 -6.62 6.51
N LEU A 4 -1.56 -7.00 5.61
CA LEU A 4 -1.88 -7.98 4.57
C LEU A 4 -2.09 -9.38 5.10
N ASP A 5 -1.68 -9.67 6.33
CA ASP A 5 -1.91 -10.96 6.96
C ASP A 5 -3.31 -11.09 7.56
N SER A 6 -4.08 -10.01 7.61
CA SER A 6 -5.45 -10.04 8.11
C SER A 6 -6.38 -10.67 7.07
N SER A 7 -7.10 -11.72 7.46
CA SER A 7 -7.96 -12.45 6.54
C SER A 7 -9.19 -11.65 6.10
N ASP A 8 -9.58 -10.61 6.83
CA ASP A 8 -10.74 -9.79 6.53
C ASP A 8 -10.38 -8.41 5.97
N LEU A 9 -9.10 -8.17 5.67
CA LEU A 9 -8.64 -6.86 5.19
C LEU A 9 -9.35 -6.45 3.90
N LEU A 10 -9.43 -7.36 2.94
CA LEU A 10 -10.05 -7.07 1.65
C LEU A 10 -11.51 -6.66 1.81
N ASP A 11 -12.27 -7.43 2.59
CA ASP A 11 -13.68 -7.14 2.84
C ASP A 11 -13.85 -5.81 3.57
N THR A 12 -12.99 -5.53 4.53
CA THR A 12 -13.03 -4.27 5.28
C THR A 12 -12.81 -3.08 4.37
N ILE A 13 -11.83 -3.17 3.47
CA ILE A 13 -11.55 -2.07 2.54
C ILE A 13 -12.67 -1.88 1.53
N VAL A 14 -13.21 -2.96 0.99
CA VAL A 14 -14.33 -2.88 0.05
C VAL A 14 -15.52 -2.20 0.71
N GLU A 15 -15.85 -2.57 1.94
CA GLU A 15 -16.93 -1.93 2.68
C GLU A 15 -16.67 -0.45 2.93
N LEU A 16 -15.45 -0.12 3.31
CA LEU A 16 -15.05 1.26 3.55
C LEU A 16 -15.21 2.11 2.29
N GLN A 17 -14.74 1.62 1.16
CA GLN A 17 -14.85 2.32 -0.12
C GLN A 17 -16.29 2.48 -0.57
N ALA A 18 -17.15 1.51 -0.29
CA ALA A 18 -18.57 1.59 -0.63
C ALA A 18 -19.28 2.71 0.15
N ARG A 19 -18.84 2.99 1.37
CA ARG A 19 -19.45 4.02 2.22
C ARG A 19 -18.92 5.41 1.97
N ALA A 20 -17.62 5.50 1.69
CA ALA A 20 -16.89 6.75 1.85
C ALA A 20 -16.57 7.44 0.54
N LYS A 21 -17.16 7.14 -0.57
CA LYS A 21 -16.81 7.72 -1.86
C LYS A 21 -15.36 7.43 -2.27
N PRO A 22 -14.97 7.55 -3.54
CA PRO A 22 -13.63 7.16 -3.97
C PRO A 22 -12.57 7.99 -3.25
N ARG A 23 -11.92 7.37 -2.30
CA ARG A 23 -10.74 7.88 -1.62
C ARG A 23 -9.64 6.88 -1.78
N ARG A 24 -8.42 7.38 -1.75
CA ARG A 24 -7.27 6.50 -1.79
C ARG A 24 -7.13 5.77 -0.48
N VAL A 25 -6.95 4.47 -0.57
CA VAL A 25 -6.61 3.63 0.57
C VAL A 25 -5.12 3.39 0.52
N ILE A 26 -4.44 3.70 1.60
CA ILE A 26 -2.99 3.55 1.68
C ILE A 26 -2.69 2.40 2.64
N ILE A 27 -1.97 1.41 2.15
CA ILE A 27 -1.55 0.25 2.95
C ILE A 27 -0.03 0.27 3.07
N TYR A 28 0.44 0.25 4.30
CA TYR A 28 1.87 0.11 4.59
C TYR A 28 2.14 -1.36 4.88
N THR A 29 2.98 -1.99 4.07
CA THR A 29 3.34 -3.38 4.24
C THR A 29 4.84 -3.53 4.35
N GLY A 30 5.29 -4.53 5.13
CA GLY A 30 6.68 -4.94 5.14
C GLY A 30 7.04 -5.89 3.99
N TYR A 31 6.06 -6.38 3.27
CA TYR A 31 6.32 -7.26 2.13
C TYR A 31 6.92 -6.48 0.95
N THR A 32 7.65 -7.20 0.12
CA THR A 32 8.08 -6.68 -1.18
C THR A 32 6.93 -6.80 -2.18
N GLU A 33 7.07 -6.10 -3.30
CA GLU A 33 6.08 -6.20 -4.38
C GLU A 33 5.94 -7.64 -4.87
N GLU A 34 7.04 -8.37 -4.99
CA GLU A 34 7.03 -9.76 -5.42
C GLU A 34 6.27 -10.65 -4.44
N GLU A 35 6.46 -10.43 -3.14
CA GLU A 35 5.75 -11.19 -2.11
C GLU A 35 4.24 -10.93 -2.16
N VAL A 36 3.85 -9.70 -2.38
CA VAL A 36 2.43 -9.35 -2.50
C VAL A 36 1.81 -9.98 -3.74
N LEU A 37 2.52 -9.95 -4.87
CA LEU A 37 2.04 -10.62 -6.08
C LEU A 37 1.89 -12.12 -5.91
N ALA A 38 2.77 -12.74 -5.13
CA ALA A 38 2.75 -14.18 -4.92
C ALA A 38 1.64 -14.63 -3.97
N GLU A 39 1.38 -13.86 -2.90
CA GLU A 39 0.55 -14.34 -1.79
C GLU A 39 -0.66 -13.47 -1.47
N HIS A 40 -0.69 -12.22 -1.94
CA HIS A 40 -1.74 -11.27 -1.62
C HIS A 40 -2.26 -10.53 -2.85
N SER A 41 -2.18 -11.14 -4.02
CA SER A 41 -2.50 -10.47 -5.30
C SER A 41 -3.94 -9.94 -5.35
N GLN A 42 -4.85 -10.52 -4.58
CA GLN A 42 -6.25 -10.09 -4.56
C GLN A 42 -6.41 -8.62 -4.14
N ILE A 43 -5.52 -8.14 -3.28
CA ILE A 43 -5.58 -6.75 -2.81
C ILE A 43 -5.36 -5.76 -3.96
N LEU A 44 -4.62 -6.16 -4.99
CA LEU A 44 -4.26 -5.29 -6.10
C LEU A 44 -5.43 -5.00 -7.05
N SER A 45 -6.56 -5.67 -6.88
CA SER A 45 -7.76 -5.41 -7.66
C SER A 45 -8.59 -4.23 -7.12
N LEU A 46 -8.25 -3.74 -5.94
CA LEU A 46 -8.99 -2.63 -5.33
C LEU A 46 -8.77 -1.32 -6.10
N SER A 47 -9.81 -0.49 -6.14
CA SER A 47 -9.71 0.84 -6.73
C SER A 47 -9.03 1.82 -5.77
N ASN A 48 -8.32 2.79 -6.34
CA ASN A 48 -7.72 3.90 -5.58
C ASN A 48 -6.82 3.41 -4.45
N LEU A 49 -5.97 2.44 -4.77
CA LEU A 49 -5.09 1.79 -3.81
C LEU A 49 -3.68 2.33 -3.95
N VAL A 50 -3.04 2.58 -2.82
CA VAL A 50 -1.60 2.87 -2.75
C VAL A 50 -0.99 1.89 -1.77
N ILE A 51 0.05 1.20 -2.19
CA ILE A 51 0.79 0.30 -1.29
C ILE A 51 2.21 0.82 -1.11
N LYS A 52 2.62 0.99 0.14
CA LYS A 52 4.01 1.26 0.49
C LYS A 52 4.66 -0.08 0.83
N TYR A 53 5.62 -0.46 0.01
CA TYR A 53 6.33 -1.73 0.10
C TYR A 53 7.62 -1.60 0.89
N GLY A 54 8.05 -2.71 1.46
CA GLY A 54 9.40 -2.89 1.97
C GLY A 54 9.50 -2.78 3.48
N ARG A 55 10.33 -3.66 4.03
CA ARG A 55 10.63 -3.67 5.46
C ARG A 55 11.52 -2.51 5.83
N PHE A 56 11.36 -2.01 7.04
CA PHE A 56 12.29 -1.05 7.58
C PHE A 56 13.68 -1.70 7.75
N VAL A 57 14.69 -1.03 7.21
CA VAL A 57 16.08 -1.42 7.39
C VAL A 57 16.77 -0.31 8.18
N PRO A 58 17.24 -0.58 9.40
CA PRO A 58 17.87 0.46 10.24
C PRO A 58 19.20 0.93 9.66
N ASP A 59 19.60 2.13 10.07
CA ASP A 59 20.90 2.73 9.71
C ASP A 59 21.10 2.94 8.22
N GLN A 60 20.01 3.17 7.50
CA GLN A 60 20.05 3.48 6.07
C GLN A 60 19.60 4.93 5.82
N PRO A 61 20.06 5.55 4.73
CA PRO A 61 19.59 6.90 4.41
C PRO A 61 18.11 6.89 4.09
N THR A 62 17.42 7.96 4.46
CA THR A 62 16.03 8.17 4.07
C THR A 62 15.97 8.59 2.61
N HIS A 63 14.81 8.40 1.99
CA HIS A 63 14.57 8.93 0.65
C HIS A 63 13.13 9.45 0.55
N PHE A 64 12.94 10.46 -0.28
CA PHE A 64 11.63 11.07 -0.47
C PHE A 64 10.79 10.23 -1.43
N ASP A 65 9.56 9.93 -1.04
CA ASP A 65 8.60 9.24 -1.91
C ASP A 65 7.55 10.25 -2.40
N PRO A 66 7.50 10.55 -3.70
CA PRO A 66 6.57 11.55 -4.22
C PRO A 66 5.11 11.11 -4.21
N ILE A 67 4.84 9.82 -4.23
CA ILE A 67 3.45 9.31 -4.17
C ILE A 67 2.86 9.57 -2.81
N LEU A 68 3.62 9.31 -1.75
CA LEU A 68 3.17 9.55 -0.37
C LEU A 68 3.46 10.98 0.08
N GLY A 69 4.40 11.66 -0.55
CA GLY A 69 4.81 13.01 -0.16
C GLY A 69 5.59 13.07 1.14
N VAL A 70 6.25 11.99 1.52
CA VAL A 70 7.00 11.91 2.77
C VAL A 70 8.34 11.21 2.54
N ASN A 71 9.26 11.38 3.49
CA ASN A 71 10.51 10.63 3.50
C ASN A 71 10.27 9.25 4.07
N LEU A 72 10.75 8.23 3.36
CA LEU A 72 10.75 6.85 3.84
C LEU A 72 12.08 6.51 4.49
N ALA A 73 12.03 5.58 5.43
CA ALA A 73 13.12 5.34 6.35
C ALA A 73 14.32 4.60 5.73
N SER A 74 14.12 3.91 4.62
CA SER A 74 15.21 3.17 3.97
C SER A 74 14.99 3.12 2.45
N PRO A 75 16.08 2.95 1.67
CA PRO A 75 16.00 3.02 0.19
C PRO A 75 15.18 1.92 -0.46
N ASN A 76 15.00 0.79 0.21
CA ASN A 76 14.20 -0.32 -0.30
C ASN A 76 12.70 -0.06 -0.23
N GLN A 77 12.28 0.97 0.49
CA GLN A 77 10.87 1.29 0.65
C GLN A 77 10.40 2.22 -0.47
N TYR A 78 9.23 1.97 -1.00
CA TYR A 78 8.62 2.82 -2.04
C TYR A 78 7.11 2.59 -2.06
N ALA A 79 6.39 3.53 -2.65
CA ALA A 79 4.95 3.41 -2.84
C ALA A 79 4.61 3.21 -4.31
N LYS A 80 3.49 2.53 -4.56
CA LYS A 80 2.98 2.30 -5.90
C LYS A 80 1.46 2.46 -5.89
N GLU A 81 0.93 3.09 -6.95
CA GLU A 81 -0.49 3.34 -7.11
C GLU A 81 -1.14 2.27 -7.97
N TYR A 82 -2.36 1.89 -7.62
CA TYR A 82 -3.14 0.89 -8.35
C TYR A 82 -4.55 1.39 -8.61
N ASN A 83 -5.00 1.26 -9.85
CA ASN A 83 -6.39 1.49 -10.22
C ASN A 83 -6.92 2.85 -9.76
N ILE A 84 -6.13 3.89 -9.97
CA ILE A 84 -6.48 5.23 -9.51
C ILE A 84 -7.56 5.80 -10.44
N THR A 85 -8.70 6.16 -9.87
CA THR A 85 -9.82 6.74 -10.60
C THR A 85 -10.26 8.09 -10.04
N ASP A 86 -9.65 8.53 -8.95
CA ASP A 86 -9.98 9.79 -8.29
C ASP A 86 -9.15 10.98 -8.79
N ALA A 87 -8.23 10.76 -9.70
CA ALA A 87 -7.32 11.79 -10.19
C ALA A 87 -7.97 12.57 -11.33
N LEU A 88 -8.40 13.75 -11.04
CA LEU A 88 -8.91 14.68 -12.05
C LEU A 88 -8.36 16.08 -11.84
#